data_e5701be4cacb250b8539507a68f301bf
#
_entry.id   e5701be4cacb250b8539507a68f301bf
#
_cell.length_a   1.000
_cell.length_b   1.000
_cell.length_c   1.000
_cell.angle_alpha   90.00
_cell.angle_beta   90.00
_cell.angle_gamma   90.00
#
_symmetry.space_group_name_H-M   'P 1'
#
loop_
_entity.id
_entity.type
_entity.pdbx_description
1 polymer ?
#
loop_
_entity_poly.entity_id
_entity_poly.type
_entity_poly.pdbx_seq_one_letter_code
_entity_poly.pdbx_strand_id
1 'polypeptide(L)'
;MTSDETAVAAANLAFYRALEARNLSAMEQVWQHDDAVTCVHPGWHRLNGWEEVRRSWENIFANARRWSVACEDIRIHVVEDAALVTCTEVLTLAGADTDDEPARMQATNIFARHDGVWRLLHHHASAFATESPEDEEPVN
;
A
#
# COMPACT_ATOMS: atom_id res chain seq x y z
N MET A 1 -9.97 -19.81 -1.55
CA MET A 1 -9.07 -19.01 -2.40
C MET A 1 -8.27 -19.92 -3.33
N THR A 2 -8.04 -19.45 -4.54
CA THR A 2 -7.12 -20.13 -5.46
C THR A 2 -5.68 -19.99 -4.96
N SER A 3 -4.76 -20.78 -5.53
CA SER A 3 -3.35 -20.66 -5.18
C SER A 3 -2.77 -19.30 -5.56
N ASP A 4 -3.21 -18.71 -6.68
CA ASP A 4 -2.79 -17.37 -7.08
C ASP A 4 -3.30 -16.30 -6.12
N GLU A 5 -4.56 -16.39 -5.70
CA GLU A 5 -5.11 -15.45 -4.72
C GLU A 5 -4.36 -15.54 -3.39
N THR A 6 -4.01 -16.75 -2.96
CA THR A 6 -3.24 -16.96 -1.74
C THR A 6 -1.84 -16.34 -1.85
N ALA A 7 -1.17 -16.51 -3.00
CA ALA A 7 0.16 -15.94 -3.23
C ALA A 7 0.10 -14.40 -3.27
N VAL A 8 -0.91 -13.84 -3.90
CA VAL A 8 -1.10 -12.39 -3.95
C VAL A 8 -1.42 -11.84 -2.55
N ALA A 9 -2.25 -12.54 -1.77
CA ALA A 9 -2.53 -12.16 -0.39
C ALA A 9 -1.25 -12.12 0.45
N ALA A 10 -0.37 -13.09 0.26
CA ALA A 10 0.92 -13.14 0.96
C ALA A 10 1.82 -11.98 0.55
N ALA A 11 1.87 -11.64 -0.75
CA ALA A 11 2.66 -10.52 -1.25
C ALA A 11 2.14 -9.18 -0.69
N ASN A 12 0.82 -9.03 -0.64
CA ASN A 12 0.19 -7.84 -0.09
C ASN A 12 0.49 -7.68 1.41
N LEU A 13 0.43 -8.78 2.15
CA LEU A 13 0.78 -8.79 3.57
C LEU A 13 2.25 -8.42 3.78
N ALA A 14 3.14 -8.94 2.95
CA ALA A 14 4.58 -8.63 3.01
C ALA A 14 4.82 -7.12 2.83
N PHE A 15 4.09 -6.48 1.92
CA PHE A 15 4.15 -5.04 1.71
C PHE A 15 3.80 -4.28 3.00
N TYR A 16 2.67 -4.61 3.62
CA TYR A 16 2.23 -3.92 4.84
C TYR A 16 3.11 -4.21 6.04
N ARG A 17 3.69 -5.41 6.13
CA ARG A 17 4.67 -5.71 7.18
C ARG A 17 5.94 -4.90 7.03
N ALA A 18 6.43 -4.73 5.79
CA ALA A 18 7.59 -3.90 5.50
C ALA A 18 7.30 -2.44 5.86
N LEU A 19 6.10 -1.97 5.54
CA LEU A 19 5.65 -0.61 5.85
C LEU A 19 5.62 -0.38 7.37
N GLU A 20 5.01 -1.29 8.12
CA GLU A 20 4.93 -1.18 9.57
C GLU A 20 6.30 -1.22 10.22
N ALA A 21 7.16 -2.12 9.77
CA ALA A 21 8.52 -2.27 10.30
C ALA A 21 9.45 -1.15 9.85
N ARG A 22 9.05 -0.33 8.88
CA ARG A 22 9.91 0.68 8.26
C ARG A 22 11.23 0.06 7.78
N ASN A 23 11.10 -1.11 7.15
CA ASN A 23 12.22 -1.93 6.72
C ASN A 23 12.40 -1.78 5.22
N LEU A 24 13.40 -0.98 4.81
CA LEU A 24 13.64 -0.70 3.40
C LEU A 24 14.00 -1.96 2.62
N SER A 25 14.84 -2.82 3.19
CA SER A 25 15.23 -4.08 2.53
C SER A 25 14.03 -4.98 2.25
N ALA A 26 13.13 -5.12 3.23
CA ALA A 26 11.91 -5.90 3.05
C ALA A 26 10.99 -5.25 2.01
N MET A 27 10.90 -3.92 2.02
CA MET A 27 10.10 -3.18 1.02
C MET A 27 10.65 -3.40 -0.38
N GLU A 28 11.97 -3.35 -0.55
CA GLU A 28 12.61 -3.61 -1.85
C GLU A 28 12.24 -5.00 -2.40
N GLN A 29 12.15 -5.99 -1.56
CA GLN A 29 11.84 -7.36 -1.99
C GLN A 29 10.41 -7.53 -2.50
N VAL A 30 9.50 -6.68 -2.06
CA VAL A 30 8.09 -6.75 -2.47
C VAL A 30 7.88 -6.15 -3.86
N TRP A 31 8.67 -5.17 -4.24
CA TRP A 31 8.51 -4.41 -5.49
C TRP A 31 9.23 -5.04 -6.67
N GLN A 32 8.67 -4.82 -7.86
CA GLN A 32 9.36 -5.02 -9.13
C GLN A 32 10.37 -3.90 -9.32
N HIS A 33 11.55 -4.22 -9.83
CA HIS A 33 12.66 -3.26 -9.95
C HIS A 33 12.92 -2.91 -11.41
N ASP A 34 12.07 -2.06 -11.99
CA ASP A 34 12.26 -1.54 -13.34
C ASP A 34 11.52 -0.21 -13.52
N ASP A 35 11.50 0.27 -14.75
CA ASP A 35 10.90 1.57 -15.06
C ASP A 35 9.38 1.54 -15.10
N ALA A 36 8.77 0.36 -15.06
CA ALA A 36 7.31 0.22 -15.15
C ALA A 36 6.60 0.52 -13.83
N VAL A 37 7.31 0.45 -12.71
CA VAL A 37 6.66 0.66 -11.40
C VAL A 37 6.26 2.11 -11.19
N THR A 38 5.14 2.30 -10.52
CA THR A 38 4.64 3.63 -10.15
C THR A 38 4.12 3.60 -8.73
N CYS A 39 4.15 4.75 -8.08
CA CYS A 39 3.68 4.86 -6.70
C CYS A 39 3.13 6.26 -6.46
N VAL A 40 1.99 6.33 -5.78
CA VAL A 40 1.41 7.60 -5.34
C VAL A 40 1.17 7.50 -3.83
N HIS A 41 1.99 8.20 -3.06
CA HIS A 41 1.76 8.33 -1.62
C HIS A 41 0.64 9.34 -1.36
N PRO A 42 -0.03 9.26 -0.22
CA PRO A 42 -1.12 10.20 0.08
C PRO A 42 -0.68 11.66 -0.07
N GLY A 43 -1.31 12.38 -0.99
CA GLY A 43 -1.01 13.78 -1.25
C GLY A 43 0.18 14.05 -2.17
N TRP A 44 0.85 13.01 -2.67
CA TRP A 44 2.02 13.19 -3.54
C TRP A 44 1.62 13.11 -5.01
N HIS A 45 2.49 13.65 -5.86
CA HIS A 45 2.46 13.36 -7.29
C HIS A 45 2.93 11.93 -7.53
N ARG A 46 2.57 11.38 -8.69
CA ARG A 46 3.01 10.03 -9.06
C ARG A 46 4.53 9.98 -9.21
N LEU A 47 5.12 8.98 -8.60
CA LEU A 47 6.53 8.62 -8.77
C LEU A 47 6.63 7.55 -9.85
N ASN A 48 7.65 7.63 -10.68
CA ASN A 48 7.82 6.75 -11.83
C ASN A 48 9.19 6.08 -11.77
N GLY A 49 9.20 4.76 -11.90
CA GLY A 49 10.41 3.96 -11.91
C GLY A 49 10.93 3.61 -10.53
N TRP A 50 11.66 2.50 -10.47
CA TRP A 50 12.09 1.96 -9.19
C TRP A 50 12.99 2.91 -8.39
N GLU A 51 13.90 3.64 -9.05
CA GLU A 51 14.79 4.55 -8.31
C GLU A 51 14.03 5.62 -7.54
N GLU A 52 13.05 6.26 -8.18
CA GLU A 52 12.22 7.27 -7.50
C GLU A 52 11.39 6.65 -6.39
N VAL A 53 10.78 5.50 -6.66
CA VAL A 53 9.93 4.81 -5.68
C VAL A 53 10.77 4.37 -4.48
N ARG A 54 11.92 3.75 -4.72
CA ARG A 54 12.81 3.32 -3.65
C ARG A 54 13.26 4.50 -2.78
N ARG A 55 13.67 5.59 -3.40
CA ARG A 55 14.11 6.78 -2.68
C ARG A 55 13.00 7.36 -1.82
N SER A 56 11.77 7.33 -2.31
CA SER A 56 10.63 7.80 -1.52
C SER A 56 10.42 6.96 -0.26
N TRP A 57 10.51 5.63 -0.37
CA TRP A 57 10.40 4.75 0.79
C TRP A 57 11.55 4.99 1.78
N GLU A 58 12.76 5.15 1.28
CA GLU A 58 13.91 5.46 2.12
C GLU A 58 13.68 6.73 2.92
N ASN A 59 13.22 7.79 2.27
CA ASN A 59 12.94 9.07 2.92
C ASN A 59 11.78 8.97 3.92
N ILE A 60 10.71 8.27 3.57
CA ILE A 60 9.56 8.08 4.46
C ILE A 60 10.02 7.32 5.70
N PHE A 61 10.76 6.24 5.56
CA PHE A 61 11.20 5.43 6.71
C PHE A 61 12.22 6.16 7.58
N ALA A 62 13.07 7.00 7.01
CA ALA A 62 14.03 7.80 7.77
C ALA A 62 13.34 8.87 8.62
N ASN A 63 12.20 9.37 8.19
CA ASN A 63 11.50 10.48 8.83
C ASN A 63 10.23 10.07 9.57
N ALA A 64 9.79 8.83 9.39
CA ALA A 64 8.54 8.37 9.98
C ALA A 64 8.67 8.13 11.47
N ARG A 65 7.64 8.52 12.21
CA ARG A 65 7.45 8.10 13.59
C ARG A 65 7.04 6.62 13.58
N ARG A 66 7.22 5.94 14.71
CA ARG A 66 6.70 4.57 14.83
C ARG A 66 5.20 4.57 14.62
N TRP A 67 4.74 3.59 13.89
CA TRP A 67 3.31 3.42 13.61
C TRP A 67 2.93 1.95 13.65
N SER A 68 1.63 1.71 13.83
CA SER A 68 1.03 0.40 13.59
C SER A 68 0.23 0.53 12.30
N VAL A 69 0.31 -0.48 11.45
CA VAL A 69 -0.37 -0.48 10.16
C VAL A 69 -1.24 -1.73 10.06
N ALA A 70 -2.54 -1.54 9.90
CA ALA A 70 -3.48 -2.62 9.62
C ALA A 70 -4.00 -2.46 8.20
N CYS A 71 -4.26 -3.58 7.56
CA CYS A 71 -4.86 -3.62 6.23
C CYS A 71 -6.20 -4.34 6.37
N GLU A 72 -7.28 -3.63 6.07
CA GLU A 72 -8.65 -4.12 6.27
C GLU A 72 -9.41 -4.12 4.95
N ASP A 73 -10.52 -4.87 4.91
CA ASP A 73 -11.41 -4.95 3.76
C ASP A 73 -10.66 -5.22 2.46
N ILE A 74 -9.87 -6.29 2.47
CA ILE A 74 -8.99 -6.63 1.36
C ILE A 74 -9.78 -7.38 0.29
N ARG A 75 -9.71 -6.90 -0.96
CA ARG A 75 -10.30 -7.57 -2.12
C ARG A 75 -9.20 -7.86 -3.12
N ILE A 76 -9.17 -9.08 -3.62
CA ILE A 76 -8.15 -9.55 -4.55
C ILE A 76 -8.84 -10.02 -5.83
N HIS A 77 -8.37 -9.52 -6.96
CA HIS A 77 -8.86 -9.94 -8.27
C HIS A 77 -7.66 -10.29 -9.15
N VAL A 78 -7.53 -11.57 -9.49
CA VAL A 78 -6.41 -12.05 -10.31
C VAL A 78 -6.89 -12.21 -11.75
N VAL A 79 -6.13 -11.63 -12.68
CA VAL A 79 -6.37 -11.74 -14.12
C VAL A 79 -5.04 -12.13 -14.77
N GLU A 80 -4.90 -13.42 -15.10
CA GLU A 80 -3.67 -13.96 -15.69
C GLU A 80 -2.43 -13.66 -14.83
N ASP A 81 -1.49 -12.89 -15.32
CA ASP A 81 -0.24 -12.55 -14.62
C ASP A 81 -0.32 -11.20 -13.89
N ALA A 82 -1.52 -10.68 -13.71
CA ALA A 82 -1.75 -9.44 -12.97
C ALA A 82 -2.77 -9.65 -11.86
N ALA A 83 -2.65 -8.89 -10.80
CA ALA A 83 -3.60 -8.93 -9.70
C ALA A 83 -3.86 -7.53 -9.18
N LEU A 84 -5.14 -7.23 -9.00
CA LEU A 84 -5.61 -6.00 -8.40
C LEU A 84 -5.97 -6.29 -6.94
N VAL A 85 -5.38 -5.55 -6.02
CA VAL A 85 -5.73 -5.61 -4.60
C VAL A 85 -6.21 -4.23 -4.17
N THR A 86 -7.41 -4.18 -3.60
CA THR A 86 -7.92 -2.95 -2.98
C THR A 86 -8.12 -3.22 -1.49
N CYS A 87 -7.84 -2.22 -0.66
CA CYS A 87 -7.97 -2.37 0.79
C CYS A 87 -8.02 -1.02 1.47
N THR A 88 -8.33 -1.05 2.76
CA THR A 88 -8.26 0.13 3.62
C THR A 88 -7.03 0.00 4.51
N GLU A 89 -6.14 0.97 4.45
CA GLU A 89 -4.99 1.06 5.36
C GLU A 89 -5.40 1.85 6.60
N VAL A 90 -5.06 1.34 7.77
CA VAL A 90 -5.32 2.00 9.03
C VAL A 90 -3.99 2.22 9.74
N LEU A 91 -3.58 3.48 9.83
CA LEU A 91 -2.30 3.85 10.45
C LEU A 91 -2.53 4.52 11.80
N THR A 92 -1.89 3.99 12.83
CA THR A 92 -1.95 4.54 14.18
C THR A 92 -0.54 4.89 14.62
N LEU A 93 -0.31 6.17 14.93
CA LEU A 93 1.00 6.62 15.40
C LEU A 93 1.23 6.17 16.84
N ALA A 94 2.46 5.73 17.14
CA ALA A 94 2.85 5.36 18.49
C ALA A 94 2.82 6.60 19.38
N GLY A 95 2.29 6.46 20.60
CA GLY A 95 2.16 7.56 21.55
C GLY A 95 1.00 8.50 21.28
N ALA A 96 0.15 8.18 20.28
CA ALA A 96 -1.09 8.91 20.06
C ALA A 96 -2.04 8.69 21.26
N ASP A 97 -2.79 9.73 21.58
CA ASP A 97 -3.85 9.60 22.60
C ASP A 97 -4.91 8.61 22.12
N THR A 98 -5.55 7.93 23.09
CA THR A 98 -6.61 6.98 22.77
C THR A 98 -7.81 7.65 22.07
N ASP A 99 -7.92 8.97 22.18
CA ASP A 99 -8.97 9.73 21.53
C ASP A 99 -8.62 10.13 20.09
N ASP A 100 -7.36 9.94 19.68
CA ASP A 100 -6.94 10.26 18.32
C ASP A 100 -7.43 9.17 17.36
N GLU A 101 -8.13 9.62 16.32
CA GLU A 101 -8.58 8.72 15.26
C GLU A 101 -7.37 8.25 14.44
N PRO A 102 -7.28 6.95 14.11
CA PRO A 102 -6.24 6.51 13.19
C PRO A 102 -6.45 7.12 11.80
N ALA A 103 -5.36 7.29 11.08
CA ALA A 103 -5.44 7.73 9.69
C ALA A 103 -5.89 6.57 8.82
N ARG A 104 -6.89 6.81 7.96
CA ARG A 104 -7.43 5.81 7.06
C ARG A 104 -7.19 6.21 5.62
N MET A 105 -6.73 5.25 4.82
CA MET A 105 -6.43 5.46 3.41
C MET A 105 -7.14 4.40 2.58
N GLN A 106 -7.64 4.79 1.42
CA GLN A 106 -8.02 3.81 0.41
C GLN A 106 -6.78 3.49 -0.41
N ALA A 107 -6.48 2.22 -0.56
CA ALA A 107 -5.28 1.81 -1.27
C ALA A 107 -5.62 0.86 -2.43
N THR A 108 -4.85 1.02 -3.50
CA THR A 108 -4.87 0.13 -4.64
C THR A 108 -3.45 -0.37 -4.86
N ASN A 109 -3.28 -1.69 -4.86
CA ASN A 109 -2.01 -2.34 -5.11
C ASN A 109 -2.17 -3.26 -6.31
N ILE A 110 -1.31 -3.08 -7.32
CA ILE A 110 -1.31 -3.94 -8.49
C ILE A 110 -0.03 -4.75 -8.49
N PHE A 111 -0.19 -6.07 -8.55
CA PHE A 111 0.92 -7.02 -8.58
C PHE A 111 1.04 -7.62 -9.97
N ALA A 112 2.25 -7.91 -10.38
CA ALA A 112 2.54 -8.64 -11.62
C ALA A 112 3.34 -9.88 -11.29
N ARG A 113 3.05 -10.98 -12.01
CA ARG A 113 3.78 -12.24 -11.83
C ARG A 113 4.80 -12.39 -12.95
N HIS A 114 6.06 -12.55 -12.55
CA HIS A 114 7.16 -12.86 -13.46
C HIS A 114 7.93 -14.07 -12.89
N ASP A 115 8.14 -15.07 -13.71
CA ASP A 115 8.84 -16.28 -13.30
C ASP A 115 8.26 -16.91 -12.03
N GLY A 116 6.94 -16.91 -11.92
CA GLY A 116 6.21 -17.48 -10.80
C GLY A 116 6.19 -16.62 -9.53
N VAL A 117 6.76 -15.43 -9.56
CA VAL A 117 6.84 -14.55 -8.38
C VAL A 117 5.98 -13.32 -8.58
N TRP A 118 5.11 -13.05 -7.61
CA TRP A 118 4.28 -11.85 -7.59
C TRP A 118 5.03 -10.69 -6.95
N ARG A 119 5.15 -9.56 -7.68
CA ARG A 119 5.80 -8.36 -7.17
C ARG A 119 4.93 -7.15 -7.43
N LEU A 120 5.05 -6.17 -6.56
CA LEU A 120 4.24 -4.95 -6.64
C LEU A 120 4.68 -4.09 -7.82
N LEU A 121 3.73 -3.75 -8.68
CA LEU A 121 3.93 -2.92 -9.86
C LEU A 121 3.45 -1.49 -9.62
N HIS A 122 2.39 -1.34 -8.83
CA HIS A 122 1.78 -0.04 -8.56
C HIS A 122 1.18 -0.02 -7.15
N HIS A 123 1.41 1.08 -6.46
CA HIS A 123 0.77 1.38 -5.18
C HIS A 123 0.22 2.80 -5.21
N HIS A 124 -1.01 2.96 -4.80
CA HIS A 124 -1.65 4.26 -4.68
C HIS A 124 -2.48 4.27 -3.41
N ALA A 125 -2.23 5.23 -2.54
CA ALA A 125 -3.02 5.41 -1.33
C ALA A 125 -3.49 6.86 -1.24
N SER A 126 -4.74 7.04 -0.83
CA SER A 126 -5.31 8.38 -0.65
C SER A 126 -6.13 8.42 0.62
N ALA A 127 -6.02 9.53 1.34
CA ALA A 127 -6.81 9.75 2.54
C ALA A 127 -8.28 9.96 2.17
N PHE A 128 -9.17 9.53 3.05
CA PHE A 128 -10.59 9.81 2.88
C PHE A 128 -11.18 10.24 4.22
N ALA A 129 -12.31 10.97 4.13
CA ALA A 129 -13.02 11.39 5.32
C ALA A 129 -13.72 10.19 5.97
N THR A 130 -13.72 10.14 7.31
CA THR A 130 -14.42 9.12 8.08
C THR A 130 -15.88 9.47 8.35
N GLU A 131 -16.33 10.59 7.78
CA GLU A 131 -17.72 11.04 7.91
C GLU A 131 -18.66 10.11 7.14
N SER A 132 -19.91 10.06 7.60
CA SER A 132 -20.89 9.24 6.92
C SER A 132 -21.18 9.82 5.52
N PRO A 133 -21.55 8.96 4.53
CA PRO A 133 -21.87 9.45 3.19
C PRO A 133 -22.99 10.51 3.15
N GLU A 134 -23.81 10.56 4.18
CA GLU A 134 -24.90 11.54 4.27
C GLU A 134 -24.40 12.95 4.55
N ASP A 135 -23.19 13.08 5.09
CA ASP A 135 -22.57 14.35 5.41
C ASP A 135 -21.69 14.86 4.27
N GLU A 136 -21.54 14.10 3.21
CA GLU A 136 -20.74 14.46 2.06
C GLU A 136 -21.61 15.02 0.95
N GLU A 137 -21.16 16.12 0.35
CA GLU A 137 -21.83 16.63 -0.84
C GLU A 137 -21.54 15.73 -2.03
N PRO A 138 -22.54 15.46 -2.87
CA PRO A 138 -22.31 14.65 -4.07
C PRO A 138 -21.26 15.29 -4.98
N VAL A 139 -20.30 14.52 -5.40
CA VAL A 139 -19.30 14.96 -6.38
C VAL A 139 -19.87 14.70 -7.77
N ASN A 140 -20.08 15.74 -8.51
CA ASN A 140 -20.62 15.64 -9.86
C ASN A 140 -19.52 15.87 -10.89
#